data_607169d24db2489f3cfafe6a6ff018a2
#
_entry.id   607169d24db2489f3cfafe6a6ff018a2
#
_cell.length_a   1.000
_cell.length_b   1.000
_cell.length_c   1.000
_cell.angle_alpha   90.00
_cell.angle_beta   90.00
_cell.angle_gamma   90.00
#
_symmetry.space_group_name_H-M   'P 1'
#
loop_
_entity.id
_entity.type
_entity.pdbx_description
1 polymer ?
#
loop_
_entity_poly.entity_id
_entity_poly.type
_entity_poly.pdbx_seq_one_letter_code
_entity_poly.pdbx_strand_id
1 'polypeptide(L)'
;MAQRTYLAIDLKSYYASAECAARHLDPLTTNLVVADASRTEKTICLAVSPSLKSYGIPGRARLFEVVQRVKEVNNGRLRDAIRNKTAVYKDGAPSLAAASYDATALAADSSLEVSYLVAPPRMAYYEKISRQIYGIYLKYIAPEDIVVYSIDEVFIDATAYLTHYKMSAHDLAMTMIREVLYTTGITATAGIGTNLYLAKLAMDITAKHAAPDKDGVRIAELDEESFRYLLWDHKPLTDFWQTGPGTVRRLEKHGIHTMGELARASIHFPEILYKEFGIDAEILIDHAWGLEPCGMKEINAYRPETNSLSEGQVLSCPYPYDKARIIVQEMTDSLVFQLTDKGLVTDSLTLDIGYDRENCDKGIYHGSVHIDHYGRTVPKGAHGSTRLDNPTNLSSQLMAATTELFDRIANRNLTVRRITIAANRVVKDQGILQVDLFTDTSKLEREKSLQATMLGIKKKFGKNAVLKGTNYLEGATMRERNGQIGGHKAK
;
A
#
# COMPACT_ATOMS: atom_id res chain seq x y z
N MET A 1 -30.72 13.59 -16.31
CA MET A 1 -29.88 12.38 -16.46
C MET A 1 -30.33 11.39 -15.41
N ALA A 2 -30.39 10.09 -15.70
CA ALA A 2 -30.69 9.12 -14.66
C ALA A 2 -29.60 9.19 -13.59
N GLN A 3 -29.99 9.14 -12.33
CA GLN A 3 -29.06 9.15 -11.19
C GLN A 3 -28.17 7.92 -11.28
N ARG A 4 -26.85 8.10 -11.27
CA ARG A 4 -25.89 6.98 -11.28
C ARG A 4 -25.78 6.36 -9.88
N THR A 5 -25.41 5.12 -9.83
CA THR A 5 -25.20 4.38 -8.59
C THR A 5 -23.89 3.61 -8.66
N TYR A 6 -22.99 3.94 -7.76
CA TYR A 6 -21.68 3.31 -7.64
C TYR A 6 -21.58 2.54 -6.34
N LEU A 7 -20.83 1.43 -6.38
CA LEU A 7 -20.48 0.64 -5.22
C LEU A 7 -18.96 0.72 -5.02
N ALA A 8 -18.53 0.88 -3.78
CA ALA A 8 -17.16 0.62 -3.34
C ALA A 8 -17.20 -0.58 -2.40
N ILE A 9 -16.38 -1.61 -2.64
CA ILE A 9 -16.34 -2.83 -1.82
C ILE A 9 -14.90 -3.07 -1.37
N ASP A 10 -14.67 -3.19 -0.05
CA ASP A 10 -13.38 -3.46 0.59
C ASP A 10 -13.44 -4.73 1.43
N LEU A 11 -12.47 -5.62 1.22
CA LEU A 11 -12.36 -6.89 1.95
C LEU A 11 -11.80 -6.65 3.35
N LYS A 12 -12.54 -7.03 4.36
CA LYS A 12 -12.24 -6.69 5.76
C LYS A 12 -10.93 -7.30 6.24
N SER A 13 -9.93 -6.44 6.52
CA SER A 13 -8.59 -6.86 6.97
C SER A 13 -7.98 -7.97 6.11
N TYR A 14 -8.05 -7.84 4.80
CA TYR A 14 -7.91 -8.85 3.78
C TYR A 14 -6.84 -9.92 4.05
N TYR A 15 -5.57 -9.54 4.21
CA TYR A 15 -4.50 -10.54 4.42
C TYR A 15 -4.69 -11.34 5.71
N ALA A 16 -5.14 -10.71 6.78
CA ALA A 16 -5.41 -11.42 8.04
C ALA A 16 -6.60 -12.36 7.88
N SER A 17 -7.66 -11.93 7.20
CA SER A 17 -8.84 -12.76 6.92
C SER A 17 -8.50 -13.96 6.03
N ALA A 18 -7.68 -13.76 4.99
CA ALA A 18 -7.19 -14.83 4.14
C ALA A 18 -6.35 -15.86 4.91
N GLU A 19 -5.53 -15.41 5.88
CA GLU A 19 -4.75 -16.30 6.75
C GLU A 19 -5.61 -17.05 7.75
N CYS A 20 -6.65 -16.43 8.31
CA CYS A 20 -7.63 -17.12 9.17
C CYS A 20 -8.41 -18.16 8.38
N ALA A 21 -8.97 -17.80 7.23
CA ALA A 21 -9.73 -18.72 6.37
C ALA A 21 -8.89 -19.94 5.93
N ALA A 22 -7.61 -19.73 5.57
CA ALA A 22 -6.69 -20.81 5.22
C ALA A 22 -6.38 -21.79 6.38
N ARG A 23 -6.64 -21.38 7.62
CA ARG A 23 -6.45 -22.18 8.83
C ARG A 23 -7.77 -22.67 9.41
N HIS A 24 -8.88 -22.46 8.71
CA HIS A 24 -10.24 -22.79 9.20
C HIS A 24 -10.59 -22.06 10.50
N LEU A 25 -10.10 -20.83 10.68
CA LEU A 25 -10.38 -19.95 11.81
C LEU A 25 -11.33 -18.84 11.35
N ASP A 26 -12.17 -18.34 12.27
CA ASP A 26 -13.06 -17.22 12.01
C ASP A 26 -12.24 -15.90 11.92
N PRO A 27 -12.23 -15.19 10.78
CA PRO A 27 -11.52 -13.92 10.64
C PRO A 27 -12.01 -12.81 11.59
N LEU A 28 -13.26 -12.87 12.05
CA LEU A 28 -13.85 -11.84 12.90
C LEU A 28 -13.47 -11.99 14.37
N THR A 29 -13.25 -13.23 14.84
CA THR A 29 -12.99 -13.53 16.26
C THR A 29 -11.54 -13.89 16.55
N THR A 30 -10.76 -14.28 15.52
CA THR A 30 -9.37 -14.70 15.72
C THR A 30 -8.43 -13.51 15.82
N ASN A 31 -7.62 -13.43 16.87
CA ASN A 31 -6.51 -12.50 17.00
C ASN A 31 -5.34 -12.96 16.15
N LEU A 32 -5.06 -12.25 15.04
CA LEU A 32 -3.99 -12.59 14.11
C LEU A 32 -3.35 -11.35 13.50
N VAL A 33 -2.04 -11.39 13.34
CA VAL A 33 -1.28 -10.42 12.53
C VAL A 33 -0.56 -11.12 11.39
N VAL A 34 -0.47 -10.46 10.24
CA VAL A 34 0.37 -10.90 9.12
C VAL A 34 1.67 -10.11 9.15
N ALA A 35 2.75 -10.76 9.56
CA ALA A 35 4.06 -10.12 9.69
C ALA A 35 5.20 -11.11 9.47
N ASP A 36 6.32 -10.65 8.92
CA ASP A 36 7.54 -11.44 8.79
C ASP A 36 8.40 -11.31 10.06
N ALA A 37 8.11 -12.12 11.08
CA ALA A 37 8.84 -12.14 12.34
C ALA A 37 10.32 -12.56 12.19
N SER A 38 10.71 -13.17 11.05
CA SER A 38 12.11 -13.56 10.80
C SER A 38 13.00 -12.34 10.51
N ARG A 39 12.44 -11.16 10.22
CA ARG A 39 13.23 -9.95 9.97
C ARG A 39 13.62 -9.27 11.28
N THR A 40 12.70 -8.57 11.89
CA THR A 40 12.88 -7.88 13.19
C THR A 40 11.51 -7.53 13.76
N GLU A 41 11.41 -7.27 15.06
CA GLU A 41 10.19 -6.74 15.68
C GLU A 41 9.77 -5.36 15.15
N LYS A 42 10.65 -4.65 14.44
CA LYS A 42 10.34 -3.37 13.77
C LYS A 42 9.63 -3.57 12.44
N THR A 43 9.39 -4.82 12.00
CA THR A 43 8.64 -5.10 10.77
C THR A 43 7.22 -4.55 10.86
N ILE A 44 6.72 -4.03 9.73
CA ILE A 44 5.34 -3.57 9.64
C ILE A 44 4.45 -4.79 9.43
N CYS A 45 3.38 -4.90 10.20
CA CYS A 45 2.32 -5.85 9.95
C CYS A 45 1.59 -5.45 8.67
N LEU A 46 1.46 -6.38 7.73
CA LEU A 46 0.68 -6.17 6.51
C LEU A 46 -0.82 -6.05 6.81
N ALA A 47 -1.28 -6.80 7.79
CA ALA A 47 -2.64 -6.74 8.28
C ALA A 47 -2.72 -7.14 9.77
N VAL A 48 -3.75 -6.62 10.42
CA VAL A 48 -4.17 -6.97 11.78
C VAL A 48 -5.64 -7.38 11.70
N SER A 49 -6.02 -8.48 12.32
CA SER A 49 -7.41 -8.96 12.33
C SER A 49 -8.37 -7.99 13.01
N PRO A 50 -9.67 -8.03 12.66
CA PRO A 50 -10.67 -7.15 13.27
C PRO A 50 -10.73 -7.27 14.81
N SER A 51 -10.67 -8.49 15.35
CA SER A 51 -10.67 -8.74 16.79
C SER A 51 -9.46 -8.12 17.49
N LEU A 52 -8.28 -8.22 16.90
CA LEU A 52 -7.07 -7.63 17.47
C LEU A 52 -7.04 -6.10 17.35
N LYS A 53 -7.66 -5.53 16.29
CA LYS A 53 -7.87 -4.08 16.17
C LYS A 53 -8.76 -3.50 17.27
N SER A 54 -9.70 -4.29 17.83
CA SER A 54 -10.58 -3.83 18.92
C SER A 54 -9.81 -3.46 20.19
N TYR A 55 -8.59 -3.95 20.36
CA TYR A 55 -7.69 -3.54 21.44
C TYR A 55 -6.93 -2.22 21.13
N GLY A 56 -7.27 -1.49 20.06
CA GLY A 56 -6.64 -0.24 19.69
C GLY A 56 -5.32 -0.40 18.90
N ILE A 57 -5.09 -1.57 18.29
CA ILE A 57 -3.92 -1.83 17.45
C ILE A 57 -4.22 -1.35 16.03
N PRO A 58 -3.40 -0.45 15.44
CA PRO A 58 -3.59 0.03 14.07
C PRO A 58 -3.47 -1.10 13.03
N GLY A 59 -4.17 -0.98 11.90
CA GLY A 59 -4.16 -1.99 10.84
C GLY A 59 -2.79 -2.27 10.23
N ARG A 60 -1.86 -1.31 10.31
CA ARG A 60 -0.47 -1.41 9.84
C ARG A 60 0.54 -1.12 10.95
N ALA A 61 0.25 -1.59 12.15
CA ALA A 61 1.16 -1.49 13.29
C ALA A 61 2.52 -2.16 13.01
N ARG A 62 3.55 -1.72 13.68
CA ARG A 62 4.79 -2.50 13.77
C ARG A 62 4.62 -3.64 14.76
N LEU A 63 5.32 -4.76 14.54
CA LEU A 63 5.15 -5.94 15.38
C LEU A 63 5.44 -5.64 16.87
N PHE A 64 6.43 -4.81 17.18
CA PHE A 64 6.72 -4.42 18.58
C PHE A 64 5.56 -3.62 19.22
N GLU A 65 4.82 -2.82 18.44
CA GLU A 65 3.65 -2.08 18.94
C GLU A 65 2.51 -3.04 19.28
N VAL A 66 2.35 -4.11 18.50
CA VAL A 66 1.40 -5.20 18.82
C VAL A 66 1.80 -5.87 20.12
N VAL A 67 3.07 -6.26 20.28
CA VAL A 67 3.60 -6.88 21.52
C VAL A 67 3.34 -5.99 22.73
N GLN A 68 3.70 -4.71 22.62
CA GLN A 68 3.52 -3.75 23.71
C GLN A 68 2.03 -3.60 24.07
N ARG A 69 1.16 -3.41 23.06
CA ARG A 69 -0.26 -3.20 23.30
C ARG A 69 -0.94 -4.42 23.93
N VAL A 70 -0.63 -5.63 23.45
CA VAL A 70 -1.13 -6.87 24.04
C VAL A 70 -0.66 -7.02 25.50
N LYS A 71 0.59 -6.68 25.80
CA LYS A 71 1.10 -6.66 27.18
C LYS A 71 0.33 -5.68 28.08
N GLU A 72 0.02 -4.47 27.57
CA GLU A 72 -0.79 -3.49 28.32
C GLU A 72 -2.21 -4.01 28.59
N VAL A 73 -2.85 -4.62 27.59
CA VAL A 73 -4.18 -5.25 27.73
C VAL A 73 -4.15 -6.35 28.78
N ASN A 74 -3.15 -7.24 28.73
CA ASN A 74 -3.00 -8.34 29.67
C ASN A 74 -2.71 -7.85 31.11
N ASN A 75 -1.96 -6.79 31.28
CA ASN A 75 -1.78 -6.15 32.58
C ASN A 75 -3.12 -5.60 33.14
N GLY A 76 -4.00 -5.08 32.27
CA GLY A 76 -5.35 -4.68 32.66
C GLY A 76 -6.19 -5.88 33.10
N ARG A 77 -6.24 -6.93 32.28
CA ARG A 77 -6.97 -8.18 32.57
C ARG A 77 -6.49 -8.83 33.86
N LEU A 78 -5.19 -8.87 34.11
CA LEU A 78 -4.64 -9.41 35.34
C LEU A 78 -5.11 -8.63 36.59
N ARG A 79 -5.10 -7.29 36.51
CA ARG A 79 -5.63 -6.46 37.62
C ARG A 79 -7.11 -6.74 37.90
N ASP A 80 -7.90 -6.90 36.83
CA ASP A 80 -9.32 -7.22 36.94
C ASP A 80 -9.53 -8.65 37.51
N ALA A 81 -8.72 -9.62 37.06
CA ALA A 81 -8.75 -10.99 37.59
C ALA A 81 -8.38 -11.04 39.06
N ILE A 82 -7.40 -10.27 39.54
CA ILE A 82 -7.05 -10.16 40.95
C ILE A 82 -8.22 -9.57 41.76
N ARG A 83 -8.80 -8.46 41.27
CA ARG A 83 -9.94 -7.80 41.88
C ARG A 83 -11.17 -8.72 42.01
N ASN A 84 -11.42 -9.50 40.97
CA ASN A 84 -12.54 -10.42 40.85
C ASN A 84 -12.25 -11.80 41.48
N LYS A 85 -11.05 -12.03 42.07
CA LYS A 85 -10.59 -13.30 42.65
C LYS A 85 -10.60 -14.48 41.66
N THR A 86 -10.39 -14.22 40.37
CA THR A 86 -10.29 -15.22 39.30
C THR A 86 -8.85 -15.46 38.86
N ALA A 87 -7.89 -14.69 39.38
CA ALA A 87 -6.47 -14.89 39.10
C ALA A 87 -5.98 -16.24 39.66
N VAL A 88 -5.15 -16.93 38.89
CA VAL A 88 -4.39 -18.10 39.36
C VAL A 88 -3.04 -17.65 39.91
N TYR A 89 -2.46 -18.46 40.82
CA TYR A 89 -1.15 -18.16 41.38
C TYR A 89 -0.12 -19.16 40.83
N LYS A 90 0.91 -18.65 40.19
CA LYS A 90 2.07 -19.42 39.69
C LYS A 90 3.32 -18.92 40.40
N ASP A 91 4.04 -19.82 41.03
CA ASP A 91 5.25 -19.52 41.84
C ASP A 91 5.02 -18.38 42.87
N GLY A 92 3.84 -18.33 43.48
CA GLY A 92 3.45 -17.33 44.45
C GLY A 92 3.04 -15.96 43.88
N ALA A 93 3.12 -15.78 42.58
CA ALA A 93 2.72 -14.54 41.89
C ALA A 93 1.35 -14.69 41.19
N PRO A 94 0.48 -13.66 41.18
CA PRO A 94 -0.79 -13.73 40.48
C PRO A 94 -0.53 -13.72 38.96
N SER A 95 -1.29 -14.56 38.24
CA SER A 95 -1.20 -14.78 36.82
C SER A 95 -2.57 -14.99 36.21
N LEU A 96 -2.71 -14.79 34.91
CA LEU A 96 -3.87 -15.20 34.14
C LEU A 96 -3.86 -16.73 33.96
N ALA A 97 -5.06 -17.33 33.82
CA ALA A 97 -5.25 -18.79 33.89
C ALA A 97 -4.62 -19.50 32.67
N ALA A 98 -4.97 -19.04 31.47
CA ALA A 98 -4.50 -19.59 30.18
C ALA A 98 -4.51 -18.50 29.12
N ALA A 99 -3.87 -18.75 27.97
CA ALA A 99 -3.87 -17.84 26.84
C ALA A 99 -4.89 -18.25 25.78
N SER A 100 -5.59 -17.28 25.18
CA SER A 100 -6.48 -17.50 24.05
C SER A 100 -6.27 -16.44 22.97
N TYR A 101 -6.35 -16.85 21.72
CA TYR A 101 -6.40 -15.95 20.56
C TYR A 101 -7.83 -15.79 19.99
N ASP A 102 -8.83 -16.38 20.65
CA ASP A 102 -10.24 -16.28 20.26
C ASP A 102 -10.96 -15.22 21.08
N ALA A 103 -11.50 -14.19 20.38
CA ALA A 103 -12.17 -13.07 21.03
C ALA A 103 -13.44 -13.48 21.78
N THR A 104 -14.13 -14.54 21.32
CA THR A 104 -15.34 -15.05 21.98
C THR A 104 -14.99 -15.68 23.32
N ALA A 105 -13.95 -16.53 23.34
CA ALA A 105 -13.44 -17.11 24.59
C ALA A 105 -12.93 -16.03 25.55
N LEU A 106 -12.20 -15.02 25.04
CA LEU A 106 -11.69 -13.90 25.82
C LEU A 106 -12.79 -13.01 26.41
N ALA A 107 -13.93 -12.88 25.71
CA ALA A 107 -15.10 -12.15 26.19
C ALA A 107 -15.87 -12.96 27.27
N ALA A 108 -15.96 -14.30 27.13
CA ALA A 108 -16.63 -15.16 28.05
C ALA A 108 -15.85 -15.35 29.36
N ASP A 109 -14.52 -15.32 29.34
CA ASP A 109 -13.66 -15.53 30.50
C ASP A 109 -12.60 -14.42 30.63
N SER A 110 -12.80 -13.55 31.61
CA SER A 110 -11.89 -12.46 31.92
C SER A 110 -10.54 -12.89 32.54
N SER A 111 -10.43 -14.13 33.00
CA SER A 111 -9.20 -14.70 33.55
C SER A 111 -8.21 -15.16 32.47
N LEU A 112 -8.63 -15.23 31.21
CA LEU A 112 -7.76 -15.61 30.09
C LEU A 112 -6.82 -14.50 29.69
N GLU A 113 -5.60 -14.86 29.29
CA GLU A 113 -4.61 -13.98 28.67
C GLU A 113 -4.89 -13.80 27.18
N VAL A 114 -4.86 -12.57 26.69
CA VAL A 114 -4.92 -12.29 25.26
C VAL A 114 -3.64 -12.74 24.60
N SER A 115 -3.76 -13.65 23.66
CA SER A 115 -2.69 -14.03 22.72
C SER A 115 -3.11 -13.76 21.29
N TYR A 116 -2.17 -13.94 20.34
CA TYR A 116 -2.43 -13.77 18.92
C TYR A 116 -1.50 -14.65 18.08
N LEU A 117 -1.93 -14.95 16.87
CA LEU A 117 -1.15 -15.68 15.87
C LEU A 117 -0.32 -14.69 15.01
N VAL A 118 0.93 -15.06 14.71
CA VAL A 118 1.75 -14.34 13.74
C VAL A 118 1.86 -15.20 12.49
N ALA A 119 1.21 -14.77 11.40
CA ALA A 119 1.26 -15.46 10.12
C ALA A 119 2.33 -14.81 9.22
N PRO A 120 3.27 -15.58 8.64
CA PRO A 120 4.19 -15.04 7.64
C PRO A 120 3.42 -14.62 6.38
N PRO A 121 3.83 -13.54 5.69
CA PRO A 121 3.21 -13.12 4.44
C PRO A 121 3.30 -14.20 3.35
N ARG A 122 2.20 -14.39 2.60
CA ARG A 122 2.11 -15.29 1.43
C ARG A 122 1.49 -14.53 0.25
N MET A 123 2.23 -13.56 -0.31
CA MET A 123 1.69 -12.62 -1.28
C MET A 123 1.07 -13.27 -2.52
N ALA A 124 1.68 -14.35 -3.05
CA ALA A 124 1.13 -15.08 -4.19
C ALA A 124 -0.22 -15.76 -3.85
N TYR A 125 -0.39 -16.22 -2.60
CA TYR A 125 -1.65 -16.75 -2.13
C TYR A 125 -2.73 -15.66 -2.08
N TYR A 126 -2.39 -14.48 -1.57
CA TYR A 126 -3.35 -13.36 -1.53
C TYR A 126 -3.75 -12.90 -2.92
N GLU A 127 -2.81 -12.78 -3.87
CA GLU A 127 -3.14 -12.49 -5.27
C GLU A 127 -4.07 -13.54 -5.89
N LYS A 128 -3.87 -14.83 -5.56
CA LYS A 128 -4.74 -15.92 -6.03
C LYS A 128 -6.17 -15.74 -5.51
N ILE A 129 -6.34 -15.49 -4.21
CA ILE A 129 -7.67 -15.28 -3.59
C ILE A 129 -8.33 -14.01 -4.13
N SER A 130 -7.58 -12.90 -4.27
CA SER A 130 -8.10 -11.67 -4.87
C SER A 130 -8.64 -11.88 -6.28
N ARG A 131 -7.91 -12.63 -7.13
CA ARG A 131 -8.39 -12.99 -8.49
C ARG A 131 -9.64 -13.88 -8.45
N GLN A 132 -9.75 -14.78 -7.49
CA GLN A 132 -10.94 -15.61 -7.29
C GLN A 132 -12.15 -14.74 -6.93
N ILE A 133 -11.96 -13.76 -6.02
CA ILE A 133 -13.00 -12.81 -5.61
C ILE A 133 -13.40 -11.92 -6.79
N TYR A 134 -12.44 -11.41 -7.56
CA TYR A 134 -12.74 -10.66 -8.79
C TYR A 134 -13.58 -11.48 -9.76
N GLY A 135 -13.28 -12.78 -9.92
CA GLY A 135 -14.08 -13.70 -10.71
C GLY A 135 -15.51 -13.86 -10.20
N ILE A 136 -15.78 -13.66 -8.91
CA ILE A 136 -17.14 -13.63 -8.36
C ILE A 136 -17.87 -12.37 -8.83
N TYR A 137 -17.23 -11.19 -8.72
CA TYR A 137 -17.83 -9.94 -9.18
C TYR A 137 -18.18 -9.97 -10.67
N LEU A 138 -17.34 -10.61 -11.50
CA LEU A 138 -17.58 -10.78 -12.93
C LEU A 138 -18.82 -11.64 -13.28
N LYS A 139 -19.40 -12.37 -12.35
CA LYS A 139 -20.68 -13.07 -12.56
C LYS A 139 -21.88 -12.12 -12.61
N TYR A 140 -21.73 -10.94 -12.01
CA TYR A 140 -22.78 -9.96 -11.83
C TYR A 140 -22.58 -8.71 -12.68
N ILE A 141 -21.34 -8.31 -12.89
CA ILE A 141 -20.94 -7.02 -13.47
C ILE A 141 -19.93 -7.26 -14.59
N ALA A 142 -20.06 -6.55 -15.68
CA ALA A 142 -19.12 -6.60 -16.79
C ALA A 142 -17.77 -5.94 -16.40
N PRO A 143 -16.63 -6.42 -16.94
CA PRO A 143 -15.31 -5.93 -16.56
C PRO A 143 -15.08 -4.43 -16.82
N GLU A 144 -15.76 -3.84 -17.81
CA GLU A 144 -15.70 -2.40 -18.12
C GLU A 144 -16.31 -1.52 -17.04
N ASP A 145 -17.23 -2.08 -16.23
CA ASP A 145 -17.90 -1.38 -15.13
C ASP A 145 -17.29 -1.70 -13.76
N ILE A 146 -16.14 -2.39 -13.72
CA ILE A 146 -15.37 -2.67 -12.51
C ILE A 146 -13.99 -2.04 -12.63
N VAL A 147 -13.60 -1.24 -11.63
CA VAL A 147 -12.23 -0.76 -11.43
C VAL A 147 -11.63 -1.45 -10.22
N VAL A 148 -10.56 -2.22 -10.42
CA VAL A 148 -9.76 -2.80 -9.33
C VAL A 148 -8.86 -1.69 -8.78
N TYR A 149 -9.25 -1.12 -7.63
CA TYR A 149 -8.52 -0.05 -6.98
C TYR A 149 -7.29 -0.54 -6.22
N SER A 150 -7.43 -1.69 -5.56
CA SER A 150 -6.33 -2.37 -4.87
C SER A 150 -6.52 -3.89 -4.92
N ILE A 151 -5.67 -4.64 -4.21
CA ILE A 151 -5.79 -6.11 -4.11
C ILE A 151 -7.06 -6.54 -3.34
N ASP A 152 -7.64 -5.67 -2.54
CA ASP A 152 -8.77 -5.91 -1.64
C ASP A 152 -9.95 -4.95 -1.87
N GLU A 153 -9.84 -4.02 -2.82
CA GLU A 153 -10.85 -2.99 -3.05
C GLU A 153 -11.21 -2.84 -4.52
N VAL A 154 -12.50 -2.72 -4.79
CA VAL A 154 -13.06 -2.47 -6.13
C VAL A 154 -14.09 -1.35 -6.11
N PHE A 155 -14.17 -0.60 -7.22
CA PHE A 155 -15.30 0.25 -7.56
C PHE A 155 -16.12 -0.38 -8.67
N ILE A 156 -17.43 -0.22 -8.61
CA ILE A 156 -18.39 -0.80 -9.55
C ILE A 156 -19.43 0.28 -9.94
N ASP A 157 -19.66 0.46 -11.23
CA ASP A 157 -20.87 1.19 -11.69
C ASP A 157 -22.02 0.18 -11.75
N ALA A 158 -22.93 0.29 -10.78
CA ALA A 158 -24.06 -0.62 -10.66
C ALA A 158 -25.29 -0.13 -11.42
N THR A 159 -25.28 1.06 -12.00
CA THR A 159 -26.45 1.78 -12.53
C THR A 159 -27.33 0.93 -13.47
N ALA A 160 -26.74 0.30 -14.48
CA ALA A 160 -27.47 -0.49 -15.45
C ALA A 160 -27.98 -1.84 -14.87
N TYR A 161 -27.27 -2.36 -13.87
CA TYR A 161 -27.50 -3.69 -13.33
C TYR A 161 -28.66 -3.74 -12.34
N LEU A 162 -28.96 -2.62 -11.64
CA LEU A 162 -30.09 -2.54 -10.71
C LEU A 162 -31.42 -2.80 -11.42
N THR A 163 -31.61 -2.19 -12.59
CA THR A 163 -32.80 -2.44 -13.43
C THR A 163 -32.81 -3.85 -13.99
N HIS A 164 -31.64 -4.36 -14.45
CA HIS A 164 -31.53 -5.69 -15.03
C HIS A 164 -31.87 -6.78 -14.01
N TYR A 165 -31.30 -6.72 -12.81
CA TYR A 165 -31.55 -7.71 -11.75
C TYR A 165 -32.82 -7.42 -10.94
N LYS A 166 -33.46 -6.25 -11.13
CA LYS A 166 -34.60 -5.77 -10.32
C LYS A 166 -34.26 -5.78 -8.81
N MET A 167 -33.07 -5.34 -8.46
CA MET A 167 -32.54 -5.29 -7.10
C MET A 167 -32.22 -3.87 -6.69
N SER A 168 -32.26 -3.58 -5.40
CA SER A 168 -31.64 -2.38 -4.86
C SER A 168 -30.11 -2.47 -4.92
N ALA A 169 -29.42 -1.34 -4.84
CA ALA A 169 -27.96 -1.30 -4.76
C ALA A 169 -27.45 -2.06 -3.53
N HIS A 170 -28.17 -1.93 -2.41
CA HIS A 170 -27.89 -2.66 -1.19
C HIS A 170 -27.99 -4.19 -1.39
N ASP A 171 -29.05 -4.68 -2.02
CA ASP A 171 -29.25 -6.11 -2.23
C ASP A 171 -28.23 -6.69 -3.21
N LEU A 172 -27.86 -5.94 -4.25
CA LEU A 172 -26.81 -6.36 -5.20
C LEU A 172 -25.44 -6.45 -4.51
N ALA A 173 -25.07 -5.42 -3.72
CA ALA A 173 -23.83 -5.44 -2.94
C ALA A 173 -23.82 -6.60 -1.94
N MET A 174 -24.91 -6.80 -1.20
CA MET A 174 -25.06 -7.89 -0.23
C MET A 174 -24.95 -9.26 -0.90
N THR A 175 -25.55 -9.44 -2.08
CA THR A 175 -25.48 -10.70 -2.84
C THR A 175 -24.05 -11.05 -3.22
N MET A 176 -23.31 -10.08 -3.77
CA MET A 176 -21.90 -10.26 -4.13
C MET A 176 -21.02 -10.54 -2.90
N ILE A 177 -21.20 -9.78 -1.82
CA ILE A 177 -20.41 -9.94 -0.58
C ILE A 177 -20.68 -11.30 0.05
N ARG A 178 -21.92 -11.78 0.08
CA ARG A 178 -22.24 -13.11 0.61
C ARG A 178 -21.64 -14.22 -0.22
N GLU A 179 -21.65 -14.11 -1.55
CA GLU A 179 -20.98 -15.11 -2.39
C GLU A 179 -19.47 -15.14 -2.14
N VAL A 180 -18.83 -13.96 -1.95
CA VAL A 180 -17.42 -13.87 -1.55
C VAL A 180 -17.22 -14.57 -0.20
N LEU A 181 -18.05 -14.28 0.80
CA LEU A 181 -17.95 -14.88 2.13
C LEU A 181 -18.09 -16.40 2.08
N TYR A 182 -19.13 -16.91 1.41
CA TYR A 182 -19.37 -18.36 1.32
C TYR A 182 -18.28 -19.11 0.54
N THR A 183 -17.68 -18.44 -0.45
CA THR A 183 -16.64 -19.05 -1.28
C THR A 183 -15.27 -19.00 -0.64
N THR A 184 -14.95 -17.93 0.11
CA THR A 184 -13.58 -17.64 0.59
C THR A 184 -13.45 -17.55 2.10
N GLY A 185 -14.55 -17.45 2.83
CA GLY A 185 -14.56 -17.17 4.28
C GLY A 185 -14.20 -15.72 4.63
N ILE A 186 -14.17 -14.81 3.64
CA ILE A 186 -13.77 -13.41 3.82
C ILE A 186 -14.99 -12.52 3.66
N THR A 187 -15.27 -11.68 4.66
CA THR A 187 -16.34 -10.68 4.59
C THR A 187 -15.83 -9.34 4.06
N ALA A 188 -16.76 -8.45 3.70
CA ALA A 188 -16.45 -7.14 3.15
C ALA A 188 -17.30 -6.04 3.79
N THR A 189 -16.88 -4.80 3.56
CA THR A 189 -17.65 -3.59 3.80
C THR A 189 -17.97 -2.95 2.46
N ALA A 190 -19.16 -2.37 2.29
CA ALA A 190 -19.51 -1.66 1.07
C ALA A 190 -20.02 -0.25 1.36
N GLY A 191 -19.77 0.63 0.40
CA GLY A 191 -20.37 1.95 0.31
C GLY A 191 -21.13 2.09 -1.01
N ILE A 192 -22.27 2.73 -0.96
CA ILE A 192 -23.12 3.03 -2.09
C ILE A 192 -23.14 4.55 -2.24
N GLY A 193 -22.98 5.06 -3.44
CA GLY A 193 -22.97 6.49 -3.69
C GLY A 193 -23.45 6.86 -5.07
N THR A 194 -23.88 8.13 -5.23
CA THR A 194 -24.28 8.72 -6.52
C THR A 194 -23.08 8.99 -7.44
N ASN A 195 -21.87 8.95 -6.88
CA ASN A 195 -20.60 9.04 -7.58
C ASN A 195 -19.51 8.21 -6.84
N LEU A 196 -18.34 8.07 -7.44
CA LEU A 196 -17.22 7.25 -6.88
C LEU A 196 -16.72 7.78 -5.54
N TYR A 197 -16.66 9.10 -5.37
CA TYR A 197 -16.22 9.74 -4.13
C TYR A 197 -17.18 9.42 -2.98
N LEU A 198 -18.47 9.60 -3.19
CA LEU A 198 -19.48 9.31 -2.17
C LEU A 198 -19.57 7.81 -1.83
N ALA A 199 -19.45 6.92 -2.84
CA ALA A 199 -19.38 5.49 -2.60
C ALA A 199 -18.18 5.13 -1.71
N LYS A 200 -17.00 5.74 -1.97
CA LYS A 200 -15.81 5.53 -1.15
C LYS A 200 -15.97 6.05 0.26
N LEU A 201 -16.51 7.25 0.45
CA LEU A 201 -16.75 7.82 1.78
C LEU A 201 -17.83 7.06 2.57
N ALA A 202 -18.89 6.60 1.88
CA ALA A 202 -19.88 5.73 2.51
C ALA A 202 -19.22 4.47 3.09
N MET A 203 -18.29 3.85 2.35
CA MET A 203 -17.55 2.68 2.80
C MET A 203 -16.55 3.00 3.92
N ASP A 204 -15.73 4.05 3.75
CA ASP A 204 -14.59 4.32 4.64
C ASP A 204 -14.97 5.01 5.94
N ILE A 205 -16.02 5.84 5.92
CA ILE A 205 -16.43 6.63 7.09
C ILE A 205 -17.77 6.11 7.61
N THR A 206 -18.83 6.19 6.83
CA THR A 206 -20.19 5.94 7.32
C THR A 206 -20.42 4.49 7.69
N ALA A 207 -19.99 3.53 6.86
CA ALA A 207 -20.17 2.10 7.12
C ALA A 207 -19.41 1.60 8.36
N LYS A 208 -18.32 2.28 8.75
CA LYS A 208 -17.59 1.94 9.99
C LYS A 208 -18.44 2.12 11.24
N HIS A 209 -19.40 3.04 11.21
CA HIS A 209 -20.33 3.32 12.30
C HIS A 209 -21.67 2.58 12.16
N ALA A 210 -21.93 1.95 11.01
CA ALA A 210 -23.11 1.13 10.82
C ALA A 210 -23.00 -0.17 11.64
N ALA A 211 -24.13 -0.66 12.18
CA ALA A 211 -24.19 -1.95 12.83
C ALA A 211 -23.87 -3.06 11.80
N PRO A 212 -23.00 -4.03 12.14
CA PRO A 212 -22.76 -5.15 11.26
C PRO A 212 -24.00 -6.07 11.25
N ASP A 213 -24.24 -6.75 10.12
CA ASP A 213 -25.19 -7.86 10.10
C ASP A 213 -24.59 -9.10 10.81
N LYS A 214 -25.34 -10.20 10.81
CA LYS A 214 -24.91 -11.49 11.44
C LYS A 214 -23.58 -12.03 10.87
N ASP A 215 -23.26 -11.68 9.64
CA ASP A 215 -22.06 -12.12 8.91
C ASP A 215 -20.92 -11.08 8.97
N GLY A 216 -21.10 -10.02 9.78
CA GLY A 216 -20.13 -8.94 9.96
C GLY A 216 -20.08 -7.93 8.79
N VAL A 217 -21.01 -8.02 7.83
CA VAL A 217 -21.12 -7.11 6.70
C VAL A 217 -21.64 -5.76 7.17
N ARG A 218 -21.08 -4.69 6.62
CA ARG A 218 -21.53 -3.31 6.85
C ARG A 218 -21.70 -2.63 5.50
N ILE A 219 -22.85 -2.02 5.29
CA ILE A 219 -23.16 -1.24 4.08
C ILE A 219 -23.71 0.11 4.51
N ALA A 220 -23.27 1.17 3.84
CA ALA A 220 -23.82 2.51 4.01
C ALA A 220 -24.02 3.17 2.67
N GLU A 221 -24.91 4.17 2.62
CA GLU A 221 -25.22 4.93 1.43
C GLU A 221 -25.01 6.43 1.67
N LEU A 222 -24.51 7.12 0.65
CA LEU A 222 -24.39 8.58 0.63
C LEU A 222 -24.80 9.12 -0.75
N ASP A 223 -25.61 10.16 -0.71
CA ASP A 223 -25.80 11.12 -1.79
C ASP A 223 -25.21 12.49 -1.39
N GLU A 224 -25.31 13.47 -2.24
CA GLU A 224 -24.75 14.80 -1.99
C GLU A 224 -25.39 15.50 -0.81
N GLU A 225 -26.68 15.25 -0.53
CA GLU A 225 -27.41 15.85 0.58
C GLU A 225 -27.03 15.21 1.91
N SER A 226 -27.08 13.89 2.00
CA SER A 226 -26.68 13.13 3.19
C SER A 226 -25.19 13.28 3.52
N PHE A 227 -24.33 13.39 2.50
CA PHE A 227 -22.91 13.72 2.69
C PHE A 227 -22.75 15.07 3.42
N ARG A 228 -23.42 16.12 2.95
CA ARG A 228 -23.34 17.44 3.61
C ARG A 228 -23.88 17.41 5.02
N TYR A 229 -24.99 16.72 5.23
CA TYR A 229 -25.61 16.60 6.54
C TYR A 229 -24.76 15.80 7.54
N LEU A 230 -24.17 14.70 7.12
CA LEU A 230 -23.47 13.75 8.00
C LEU A 230 -21.98 14.04 8.13
N LEU A 231 -21.32 14.51 7.07
CA LEU A 231 -19.86 14.53 6.99
C LEU A 231 -19.23 15.92 6.84
N TRP A 232 -20.00 17.00 6.64
CA TRP A 232 -19.41 18.33 6.52
C TRP A 232 -18.63 18.77 7.76
N ASP A 233 -19.02 18.33 8.96
CA ASP A 233 -18.34 18.64 10.22
C ASP A 233 -17.44 17.50 10.71
N HIS A 234 -17.32 16.41 9.93
CA HIS A 234 -16.46 15.27 10.29
C HIS A 234 -14.98 15.66 10.37
N LYS A 235 -14.29 15.11 11.36
CA LYS A 235 -12.84 15.25 11.59
C LYS A 235 -12.22 13.88 11.90
N PRO A 236 -10.96 13.68 11.51
CA PRO A 236 -10.05 14.58 10.81
C PRO A 236 -10.30 14.60 9.28
N LEU A 237 -9.86 15.67 8.60
CA LEU A 237 -9.91 15.76 7.14
C LEU A 237 -9.14 14.65 6.41
N THR A 238 -8.18 14.03 7.07
CA THR A 238 -7.41 12.88 6.52
C THR A 238 -8.24 11.60 6.33
N ASP A 239 -9.45 11.53 6.86
CA ASP A 239 -10.36 10.42 6.64
C ASP A 239 -11.04 10.48 5.26
N PHE A 240 -11.05 11.67 4.65
CA PHE A 240 -11.61 11.86 3.32
C PHE A 240 -10.66 11.39 2.24
N TRP A 241 -11.18 10.62 1.30
CA TRP A 241 -10.42 10.09 0.17
C TRP A 241 -9.69 11.21 -0.58
N GLN A 242 -8.43 10.96 -0.96
CA GLN A 242 -7.50 11.89 -1.62
C GLN A 242 -7.08 13.11 -0.76
N THR A 243 -7.47 13.20 0.51
CA THR A 243 -7.06 14.28 1.40
C THR A 243 -5.93 13.83 2.34
N GLY A 244 -4.69 13.99 1.91
CA GLY A 244 -3.53 13.60 2.70
C GLY A 244 -3.09 14.63 3.76
N PRO A 245 -2.18 14.24 4.70
CA PRO A 245 -1.70 15.16 5.74
C PRO A 245 -1.03 16.43 5.21
N GLY A 246 -0.49 16.39 3.98
CA GLY A 246 0.08 17.56 3.31
C GLY A 246 -1.00 18.58 2.93
N THR A 247 -2.09 18.11 2.35
CA THR A 247 -3.27 18.91 2.00
C THR A 247 -3.90 19.52 3.26
N VAL A 248 -4.12 18.70 4.29
CA VAL A 248 -4.69 19.14 5.57
C VAL A 248 -3.87 20.28 6.18
N ARG A 249 -2.56 20.13 6.32
CA ARG A 249 -1.70 21.19 6.85
C ARG A 249 -1.76 22.50 6.05
N ARG A 250 -2.01 22.43 4.74
CA ARG A 250 -2.17 23.62 3.88
C ARG A 250 -3.53 24.27 4.11
N LEU A 251 -4.60 23.49 4.27
CA LEU A 251 -5.93 23.98 4.61
C LEU A 251 -5.98 24.61 6.00
N GLU A 252 -5.36 23.98 7.00
CA GLU A 252 -5.29 24.46 8.38
C GLU A 252 -4.61 25.84 8.52
N LYS A 253 -3.64 26.18 7.65
CA LYS A 253 -3.04 27.53 7.61
C LYS A 253 -4.06 28.64 7.32
N HIS A 254 -5.15 28.28 6.67
CA HIS A 254 -6.25 29.18 6.31
C HIS A 254 -7.47 29.01 7.22
N GLY A 255 -7.33 28.26 8.34
CA GLY A 255 -8.42 28.02 9.29
C GLY A 255 -9.49 27.05 8.78
N ILE A 256 -9.18 26.22 7.77
CA ILE A 256 -10.08 25.24 7.19
C ILE A 256 -9.79 23.86 7.80
N HIS A 257 -10.72 23.33 8.60
CA HIS A 257 -10.60 22.10 9.35
C HIS A 257 -11.65 21.03 9.01
N THR A 258 -12.66 21.39 8.17
CA THR A 258 -13.75 20.51 7.80
C THR A 258 -14.11 20.69 6.32
N MET A 259 -14.82 19.71 5.73
CA MET A 259 -15.30 19.83 4.34
C MET A 259 -16.34 20.93 4.19
N GLY A 260 -17.17 21.17 5.21
CA GLY A 260 -18.13 22.27 5.19
C GLY A 260 -17.45 23.65 5.23
N GLU A 261 -16.33 23.80 5.94
CA GLU A 261 -15.53 25.03 5.92
C GLU A 261 -14.85 25.22 4.56
N LEU A 262 -14.34 24.14 3.94
CA LEU A 262 -13.76 24.16 2.60
C LEU A 262 -14.82 24.56 1.54
N ALA A 263 -16.01 23.98 1.60
CA ALA A 263 -17.12 24.31 0.72
C ALA A 263 -17.52 25.80 0.85
N ARG A 264 -17.59 26.33 2.07
CA ARG A 264 -17.85 27.77 2.29
C ARG A 264 -16.70 28.65 1.77
N ALA A 265 -15.45 28.24 1.99
CA ALA A 265 -14.28 28.98 1.50
C ALA A 265 -14.27 29.02 -0.06
N SER A 266 -14.74 27.99 -0.73
CA SER A 266 -14.83 27.96 -2.20
C SER A 266 -15.80 29.00 -2.77
N ILE A 267 -16.79 29.45 -1.98
CA ILE A 267 -17.73 30.50 -2.39
C ILE A 267 -17.17 31.90 -2.07
N HIS A 268 -16.60 32.06 -0.89
CA HIS A 268 -16.26 33.40 -0.37
C HIS A 268 -14.83 33.82 -0.69
N PHE A 269 -13.89 32.86 -0.82
CA PHE A 269 -12.46 33.12 -0.97
C PHE A 269 -11.80 32.10 -1.92
N PRO A 270 -12.34 31.84 -3.12
CA PRO A 270 -11.82 30.81 -4.04
C PRO A 270 -10.35 31.07 -4.42
N GLU A 271 -9.93 32.33 -4.53
CA GLU A 271 -8.58 32.73 -4.90
C GLU A 271 -7.52 32.20 -3.91
N ILE A 272 -7.86 32.04 -2.63
CA ILE A 272 -6.97 31.45 -1.62
C ILE A 272 -6.71 29.97 -1.96
N LEU A 273 -7.76 29.23 -2.33
CA LEU A 273 -7.66 27.81 -2.68
C LEU A 273 -6.84 27.61 -3.96
N TYR A 274 -7.11 28.41 -5.01
CA TYR A 274 -6.33 28.32 -6.26
C TYR A 274 -4.87 28.75 -6.08
N LYS A 275 -4.59 29.75 -5.25
CA LYS A 275 -3.23 30.17 -4.92
C LYS A 275 -2.45 29.07 -4.18
N GLU A 276 -3.11 28.36 -3.26
CA GLU A 276 -2.48 27.33 -2.42
C GLU A 276 -2.36 25.99 -3.15
N PHE A 277 -3.36 25.59 -3.94
CA PHE A 277 -3.45 24.25 -4.53
C PHE A 277 -3.32 24.22 -6.05
N GLY A 278 -3.33 25.38 -6.73
CA GLY A 278 -3.33 25.42 -8.21
C GLY A 278 -4.58 24.74 -8.78
N ILE A 279 -4.42 23.95 -9.83
CA ILE A 279 -5.53 23.21 -10.46
C ILE A 279 -6.15 22.14 -9.55
N ASP A 280 -5.39 21.62 -8.60
CA ASP A 280 -5.90 20.63 -7.63
C ASP A 280 -6.99 21.22 -6.72
N ALA A 281 -7.14 22.57 -6.68
CA ALA A 281 -8.23 23.23 -5.97
C ALA A 281 -9.60 22.82 -6.49
N GLU A 282 -9.75 22.56 -7.79
CA GLU A 282 -11.04 22.17 -8.39
C GLU A 282 -11.51 20.82 -7.83
N ILE A 283 -10.62 19.83 -7.77
CA ILE A 283 -10.95 18.51 -7.19
C ILE A 283 -11.31 18.66 -5.71
N LEU A 284 -10.55 19.47 -4.95
CA LEU A 284 -10.84 19.71 -3.54
C LEU A 284 -12.19 20.39 -3.32
N ILE A 285 -12.55 21.35 -4.18
CA ILE A 285 -13.82 22.06 -4.13
C ILE A 285 -14.97 21.10 -4.47
N ASP A 286 -14.86 20.35 -5.58
CA ASP A 286 -15.85 19.36 -5.96
C ASP A 286 -16.11 18.36 -4.84
N HIS A 287 -15.05 17.79 -4.28
CA HIS A 287 -15.14 16.85 -3.16
C HIS A 287 -15.77 17.48 -1.90
N ALA A 288 -15.51 18.76 -1.61
CA ALA A 288 -16.14 19.44 -0.49
C ALA A 288 -17.65 19.59 -0.67
N TRP A 289 -18.14 19.64 -1.91
CA TRP A 289 -19.56 19.67 -2.26
C TRP A 289 -20.18 18.27 -2.44
N GLY A 290 -19.37 17.21 -2.39
CA GLY A 290 -19.79 15.83 -2.62
C GLY A 290 -19.89 15.48 -4.10
N LEU A 291 -19.19 16.21 -4.96
CA LEU A 291 -19.19 16.00 -6.41
C LEU A 291 -17.94 15.23 -6.85
N GLU A 292 -18.09 14.36 -7.84
CA GLU A 292 -17.00 13.66 -8.52
C GLU A 292 -17.41 13.42 -9.97
N PRO A 293 -16.88 14.21 -10.91
CA PRO A 293 -17.23 14.08 -12.33
C PRO A 293 -16.58 12.87 -13.00
N CYS A 294 -15.51 12.30 -12.41
CA CYS A 294 -14.81 11.14 -12.95
C CYS A 294 -15.64 9.88 -12.73
N GLY A 295 -15.92 9.14 -13.81
CA GLY A 295 -16.59 7.85 -13.78
C GLY A 295 -15.75 6.74 -14.41
N MET A 296 -16.34 5.56 -14.61
CA MET A 296 -15.64 4.39 -15.20
C MET A 296 -15.10 4.70 -16.58
N LYS A 297 -15.83 5.48 -17.39
CA LYS A 297 -15.41 5.83 -18.75
C LYS A 297 -14.12 6.65 -18.75
N GLU A 298 -14.03 7.65 -17.88
CA GLU A 298 -12.89 8.53 -17.74
C GLU A 298 -11.67 7.75 -17.23
N ILE A 299 -11.87 6.91 -16.22
CA ILE A 299 -10.81 6.04 -15.66
C ILE A 299 -10.27 5.09 -16.74
N ASN A 300 -11.15 4.42 -17.48
CA ASN A 300 -10.76 3.47 -18.52
C ASN A 300 -10.11 4.15 -19.73
N ALA A 301 -10.46 5.40 -20.01
CA ALA A 301 -9.88 6.19 -21.11
C ALA A 301 -8.55 6.87 -20.74
N TYR A 302 -8.27 7.02 -19.44
CA TYR A 302 -7.07 7.72 -18.98
C TYR A 302 -5.78 7.09 -19.48
N ARG A 303 -4.92 7.90 -20.05
CA ARG A 303 -3.56 7.54 -20.46
C ARG A 303 -2.63 8.62 -19.97
N PRO A 304 -1.65 8.31 -19.12
CA PRO A 304 -0.72 9.30 -18.61
C PRO A 304 0.14 9.87 -19.75
N GLU A 305 0.35 11.17 -19.74
CA GLU A 305 1.22 11.86 -20.71
C GLU A 305 2.68 11.46 -20.55
N THR A 306 3.10 11.25 -19.31
CA THR A 306 4.45 10.80 -18.98
C THR A 306 4.39 9.51 -18.17
N ASN A 307 5.27 8.58 -18.53
CA ASN A 307 5.40 7.32 -17.81
C ASN A 307 6.73 7.28 -17.06
N SER A 308 6.69 6.71 -15.87
CA SER A 308 7.91 6.36 -15.13
C SER A 308 7.80 4.94 -14.58
N LEU A 309 8.95 4.28 -14.44
CA LEU A 309 9.08 3.02 -13.72
C LEU A 309 10.03 3.25 -12.55
N SER A 310 9.61 2.89 -11.35
CA SER A 310 10.45 3.08 -10.16
C SER A 310 10.48 1.85 -9.28
N GLU A 311 11.62 1.63 -8.63
CA GLU A 311 11.81 0.64 -7.60
C GLU A 311 12.40 1.29 -6.35
N GLY A 312 11.95 0.84 -5.17
CA GLY A 312 12.50 1.24 -3.88
C GLY A 312 12.89 0.05 -3.03
N GLN A 313 13.96 0.21 -2.25
CA GLN A 313 14.37 -0.77 -1.27
C GLN A 313 14.74 -0.09 0.05
N VAL A 314 14.17 -0.60 1.16
CA VAL A 314 14.64 -0.31 2.51
C VAL A 314 15.53 -1.48 2.92
N LEU A 315 16.79 -1.18 3.26
CA LEU A 315 17.78 -2.17 3.64
C LEU A 315 17.51 -2.70 5.07
N SER A 316 17.81 -3.95 5.33
CA SER A 316 17.61 -4.59 6.64
C SER A 316 18.47 -3.98 7.75
N CYS A 317 19.67 -3.51 7.40
CA CYS A 317 20.60 -2.83 8.28
C CYS A 317 21.25 -1.64 7.56
N PRO A 318 21.98 -0.75 8.25
CA PRO A 318 22.77 0.30 7.62
C PRO A 318 23.84 -0.30 6.71
N TYR A 319 23.93 0.16 5.47
CA TYR A 319 24.92 -0.30 4.49
C TYR A 319 26.00 0.76 4.26
N PRO A 320 27.29 0.40 4.32
CA PRO A 320 28.35 1.29 3.88
C PRO A 320 28.27 1.53 2.36
N TYR A 321 28.95 2.55 1.90
CA TYR A 321 28.93 3.02 0.50
C TYR A 321 29.09 1.88 -0.52
N ASP A 322 30.12 1.02 -0.36
CA ASP A 322 30.41 -0.04 -1.34
C ASP A 322 29.29 -1.08 -1.44
N LYS A 323 28.70 -1.48 -0.30
CA LYS A 323 27.53 -2.38 -0.29
C LYS A 323 26.30 -1.71 -0.88
N ALA A 324 26.08 -0.42 -0.59
CA ALA A 324 24.96 0.33 -1.17
C ALA A 324 25.10 0.46 -2.69
N ARG A 325 26.31 0.60 -3.21
CA ARG A 325 26.61 0.63 -4.65
C ARG A 325 26.23 -0.68 -5.34
N ILE A 326 26.46 -1.84 -4.71
CA ILE A 326 26.00 -3.14 -5.23
C ILE A 326 24.47 -3.17 -5.32
N ILE A 327 23.76 -2.64 -4.33
CA ILE A 327 22.30 -2.59 -4.36
C ILE A 327 21.81 -1.70 -5.51
N VAL A 328 22.44 -0.56 -5.76
CA VAL A 328 22.10 0.30 -6.92
C VAL A 328 22.26 -0.48 -8.23
N GLN A 329 23.33 -1.26 -8.37
CA GLN A 329 23.56 -2.10 -9.55
C GLN A 329 22.49 -3.19 -9.70
N GLU A 330 22.11 -3.87 -8.60
CA GLU A 330 21.04 -4.86 -8.61
C GLU A 330 19.69 -4.26 -8.98
N MET A 331 19.38 -3.08 -8.44
CA MET A 331 18.12 -2.38 -8.75
C MET A 331 18.09 -1.89 -10.19
N THR A 332 19.24 -1.43 -10.72
CA THR A 332 19.36 -1.06 -12.14
C THR A 332 19.10 -2.26 -13.06
N ASP A 333 19.65 -3.44 -12.73
CA ASP A 333 19.37 -4.66 -13.49
C ASP A 333 17.88 -5.03 -13.47
N SER A 334 17.24 -4.92 -12.32
CA SER A 334 15.79 -5.15 -12.20
C SER A 334 15.00 -4.18 -13.10
N LEU A 335 15.36 -2.91 -13.08
CA LEU A 335 14.73 -1.88 -13.90
C LEU A 335 14.93 -2.15 -15.40
N VAL A 336 16.14 -2.56 -15.82
CA VAL A 336 16.45 -2.96 -17.21
C VAL A 336 15.54 -4.11 -17.64
N PHE A 337 15.38 -5.15 -16.82
CA PHE A 337 14.49 -6.26 -17.15
C PHE A 337 13.02 -5.84 -17.22
N GLN A 338 12.56 -4.92 -16.39
CA GLN A 338 11.19 -4.39 -16.47
C GLN A 338 10.97 -3.58 -17.76
N LEU A 339 11.93 -2.73 -18.14
CA LEU A 339 11.88 -1.98 -19.41
C LEU A 339 11.85 -2.94 -20.60
N THR A 340 12.74 -3.92 -20.62
CA THR A 340 12.83 -4.94 -21.68
C THR A 340 11.53 -5.75 -21.79
N ASP A 341 10.98 -6.19 -20.65
CA ASP A 341 9.75 -6.99 -20.61
C ASP A 341 8.53 -6.26 -21.17
N LYS A 342 8.47 -4.95 -20.93
CA LYS A 342 7.37 -4.09 -21.40
C LYS A 342 7.62 -3.48 -22.79
N GLY A 343 8.77 -3.74 -23.40
CA GLY A 343 9.17 -3.11 -24.67
C GLY A 343 9.31 -1.60 -24.55
N LEU A 344 9.94 -1.13 -23.45
CA LEU A 344 10.06 0.28 -23.12
C LEU A 344 11.53 0.70 -23.09
N VAL A 345 11.77 2.00 -23.30
CA VAL A 345 13.09 2.66 -23.19
C VAL A 345 12.98 3.96 -22.40
N THR A 346 14.10 4.43 -21.86
CA THR A 346 14.21 5.70 -21.12
C THR A 346 15.47 6.45 -21.49
N ASP A 347 15.43 7.77 -21.41
CA ASP A 347 16.59 8.67 -21.54
C ASP A 347 16.90 9.40 -20.21
N SER A 348 16.17 9.10 -19.12
CA SER A 348 16.32 9.84 -17.88
C SER A 348 16.21 8.91 -16.67
N LEU A 349 17.20 8.99 -15.79
CA LEU A 349 17.24 8.24 -14.53
C LEU A 349 17.29 9.18 -13.34
N THR A 350 16.63 8.80 -12.27
CA THR A 350 16.68 9.50 -10.97
C THR A 350 17.07 8.50 -9.89
N LEU A 351 17.89 8.93 -8.94
CA LEU A 351 18.31 8.17 -7.80
C LEU A 351 18.10 8.97 -6.52
N ASP A 352 17.43 8.35 -5.53
CA ASP A 352 17.24 8.85 -4.18
C ASP A 352 17.93 7.93 -3.18
N ILE A 353 18.74 8.50 -2.29
CA ILE A 353 19.48 7.79 -1.26
C ILE A 353 19.06 8.34 0.10
N GLY A 354 18.42 7.49 0.92
CA GLY A 354 18.13 7.79 2.30
C GLY A 354 19.21 7.22 3.22
N TYR A 355 19.84 8.07 4.02
CA TYR A 355 20.86 7.67 4.98
C TYR A 355 20.25 7.13 6.26
N ASP A 356 20.99 6.25 6.97
CA ASP A 356 20.53 5.75 8.27
C ASP A 356 20.68 6.82 9.35
N ARG A 357 19.75 6.80 10.34
CA ARG A 357 19.79 7.71 11.49
C ARG A 357 21.04 7.55 12.34
N GLU A 358 21.65 6.37 12.37
CA GLU A 358 22.87 6.13 13.15
C GLU A 358 24.00 7.11 12.80
N ASN A 359 23.99 7.68 11.59
CA ASN A 359 24.95 8.69 11.20
C ASN A 359 24.82 9.98 12.05
N CYS A 360 23.60 10.30 12.49
CA CYS A 360 23.35 11.38 13.45
C CYS A 360 23.63 10.91 14.89
N ASP A 361 23.11 9.74 15.27
CA ASP A 361 23.24 9.20 16.63
C ASP A 361 24.72 9.01 17.04
N LYS A 362 25.58 8.63 16.08
CA LYS A 362 27.03 8.48 16.29
C LYS A 362 27.84 9.77 16.10
N GLY A 363 27.21 10.90 15.82
CA GLY A 363 27.89 12.16 15.58
C GLY A 363 28.77 12.19 14.32
N ILE A 364 28.50 11.32 13.34
CA ILE A 364 29.26 11.27 12.08
C ILE A 364 28.79 12.36 11.12
N TYR A 365 27.49 12.73 11.21
CA TYR A 365 26.87 13.68 10.30
C TYR A 365 26.48 14.99 11.00
N HIS A 366 27.00 16.11 10.49
CA HIS A 366 26.77 17.48 11.01
C HIS A 366 26.04 18.39 10.01
N GLY A 367 25.52 17.80 8.91
CA GLY A 367 24.83 18.56 7.86
C GLY A 367 23.33 18.74 8.14
N SER A 368 22.59 19.07 7.07
CA SER A 368 21.14 19.25 7.14
C SER A 368 20.42 17.97 7.52
N VAL A 369 19.52 18.05 8.49
CA VAL A 369 18.72 16.94 8.99
C VAL A 369 17.22 17.20 8.76
N HIS A 370 16.41 16.14 8.81
CA HIS A 370 14.96 16.25 8.91
C HIS A 370 14.43 15.30 9.99
N ILE A 371 13.22 15.58 10.44
CA ILE A 371 12.52 14.71 11.38
C ILE A 371 11.67 13.71 10.58
N ASP A 372 11.89 12.43 10.82
CA ASP A 372 11.09 11.37 10.18
C ASP A 372 9.68 11.24 10.80
N HIS A 373 8.84 10.38 10.22
CA HIS A 373 7.47 10.14 10.73
C HIS A 373 7.41 9.72 12.21
N TYR A 374 8.50 9.17 12.75
CA TYR A 374 8.59 8.73 14.15
C TYR A 374 9.23 9.78 15.07
N GLY A 375 9.38 11.02 14.61
CA GLY A 375 10.01 12.09 15.39
C GLY A 375 11.53 11.96 15.54
N ARG A 376 12.19 11.13 14.70
CA ARG A 376 13.63 10.87 14.81
C ARG A 376 14.41 11.75 13.84
N THR A 377 15.54 12.26 14.30
CA THR A 377 16.47 13.01 13.46
C THR A 377 17.20 12.06 12.50
N VAL A 378 17.15 12.37 11.21
CA VAL A 378 17.82 11.61 10.15
C VAL A 378 18.54 12.57 9.20
N PRO A 379 19.70 12.18 8.63
CA PRO A 379 20.39 13.01 7.64
C PRO A 379 19.49 13.32 6.45
N LYS A 380 19.65 14.50 5.86
CA LYS A 380 19.01 14.82 4.57
C LYS A 380 19.52 13.83 3.53
N GLY A 381 18.59 13.17 2.81
CA GLY A 381 18.91 12.24 1.74
C GLY A 381 19.61 12.92 0.55
N ALA A 382 20.36 12.13 -0.22
CA ALA A 382 20.89 12.58 -1.49
C ALA A 382 19.91 12.27 -2.61
N HIS A 383 19.76 13.21 -3.53
CA HIS A 383 18.90 13.12 -4.70
C HIS A 383 19.66 13.61 -5.94
N GLY A 384 19.49 12.93 -7.06
CA GLY A 384 20.05 13.36 -8.30
C GLY A 384 19.38 12.71 -9.50
N SER A 385 19.55 13.33 -10.66
CA SER A 385 19.10 12.80 -11.93
C SER A 385 20.24 12.86 -12.97
N THR A 386 20.12 12.01 -13.98
CA THR A 386 21.00 12.02 -15.14
C THR A 386 20.19 11.80 -16.41
N ARG A 387 20.68 12.33 -17.51
CA ARG A 387 20.12 12.10 -18.85
C ARG A 387 21.11 11.31 -19.70
N LEU A 388 20.59 10.47 -20.56
CA LEU A 388 21.32 9.80 -21.61
C LEU A 388 21.03 10.51 -22.93
N ASP A 389 21.95 10.44 -23.86
CA ASP A 389 21.82 11.10 -25.17
C ASP A 389 20.65 10.51 -25.97
N ASN A 390 20.42 9.22 -25.83
CA ASN A 390 19.35 8.52 -26.54
C ASN A 390 18.52 7.64 -25.57
N PRO A 391 17.20 7.48 -25.80
CA PRO A 391 16.38 6.52 -25.06
C PRO A 391 16.90 5.09 -25.26
N THR A 392 17.08 4.36 -24.16
CA THR A 392 17.66 3.02 -24.15
C THR A 392 17.07 2.13 -23.07
N ASN A 393 17.19 0.82 -23.25
CA ASN A 393 17.02 -0.19 -22.20
C ASN A 393 18.23 -1.13 -22.09
N LEU A 394 19.37 -0.75 -22.70
CA LEU A 394 20.58 -1.53 -22.65
C LEU A 394 21.21 -1.49 -21.25
N SER A 395 21.51 -2.67 -20.74
CA SER A 395 22.07 -2.85 -19.37
C SER A 395 23.37 -2.09 -19.18
N SER A 396 24.27 -2.12 -20.17
CA SER A 396 25.58 -1.44 -20.10
C SER A 396 25.42 0.08 -19.92
N GLN A 397 24.54 0.70 -20.69
CA GLN A 397 24.33 2.14 -20.67
C GLN A 397 23.63 2.60 -19.39
N LEU A 398 22.53 1.95 -19.01
CA LEU A 398 21.79 2.29 -17.78
C LEU A 398 22.64 2.02 -16.53
N MET A 399 23.43 0.93 -16.50
CA MET A 399 24.33 0.60 -15.41
C MET A 399 25.44 1.64 -15.24
N ALA A 400 26.06 2.05 -16.33
CA ALA A 400 27.10 3.08 -16.30
C ALA A 400 26.54 4.41 -15.77
N ALA A 401 25.42 4.87 -16.35
CA ALA A 401 24.79 6.12 -15.95
C ALA A 401 24.32 6.13 -14.50
N THR A 402 23.73 5.02 -14.02
CA THR A 402 23.25 4.93 -12.63
C THR A 402 24.38 4.85 -11.63
N THR A 403 25.45 4.11 -11.97
CA THR A 403 26.62 3.98 -11.11
C THR A 403 27.38 5.28 -10.97
N GLU A 404 27.57 6.01 -12.10
CA GLU A 404 28.17 7.34 -12.09
C GLU A 404 27.32 8.33 -11.30
N LEU A 405 26.00 8.29 -11.46
CA LEU A 405 25.08 9.14 -10.68
C LEU A 405 25.22 8.85 -9.18
N PHE A 406 25.26 7.58 -8.79
CA PHE A 406 25.48 7.19 -7.39
C PHE A 406 26.81 7.73 -6.87
N ASP A 407 27.90 7.50 -7.60
CA ASP A 407 29.24 7.91 -7.21
C ASP A 407 29.37 9.44 -7.09
N ARG A 408 28.55 10.20 -7.83
CA ARG A 408 28.48 11.67 -7.80
C ARG A 408 27.70 12.22 -6.60
N ILE A 409 26.56 11.59 -6.23
CA ILE A 409 25.66 12.16 -5.23
C ILE A 409 25.79 11.55 -3.84
N ALA A 410 26.27 10.29 -3.74
CA ALA A 410 26.32 9.57 -2.47
C ALA A 410 27.50 10.08 -1.60
N ASN A 411 27.22 10.30 -0.32
CA ASN A 411 28.25 10.59 0.64
C ASN A 411 28.93 9.28 1.10
N ARG A 412 30.23 9.14 0.81
CA ARG A 412 31.01 7.93 1.08
C ARG A 412 31.17 7.60 2.55
N ASN A 413 31.01 8.59 3.43
CA ASN A 413 31.23 8.43 4.87
C ASN A 413 29.93 8.07 5.62
N LEU A 414 28.78 8.03 4.92
CA LEU A 414 27.49 7.78 5.55
C LEU A 414 26.96 6.40 5.20
N THR A 415 26.33 5.76 6.17
CA THR A 415 25.61 4.51 5.94
C THR A 415 24.24 4.78 5.34
N VAL A 416 23.88 3.96 4.35
CA VAL A 416 22.63 4.05 3.57
C VAL A 416 21.58 3.13 4.16
N ARG A 417 20.34 3.60 4.18
CA ARG A 417 19.17 2.85 4.67
C ARG A 417 18.11 2.60 3.60
N ARG A 418 18.00 3.49 2.64
CA ARG A 418 17.00 3.40 1.57
C ARG A 418 17.61 3.82 0.23
N ILE A 419 17.23 3.12 -0.81
CA ILE A 419 17.58 3.45 -2.19
C ILE A 419 16.28 3.40 -3.01
N THR A 420 16.08 4.41 -3.86
CA THR A 420 15.01 4.42 -4.85
C THR A 420 15.61 4.81 -6.20
N ILE A 421 15.33 4.02 -7.23
CA ILE A 421 15.71 4.30 -8.62
C ILE A 421 14.46 4.46 -9.46
N ALA A 422 14.47 5.44 -10.37
CA ALA A 422 13.38 5.65 -11.31
C ALA A 422 13.92 5.87 -12.73
N ALA A 423 13.32 5.21 -13.70
CA ALA A 423 13.36 5.54 -15.11
C ALA A 423 12.21 6.50 -15.38
N ASN A 424 12.53 7.70 -15.82
CA ASN A 424 11.55 8.72 -16.19
C ASN A 424 11.43 8.82 -17.72
N ARG A 425 10.40 9.54 -18.20
CA ARG A 425 10.19 9.74 -19.63
C ARG A 425 10.20 8.43 -20.42
N VAL A 426 9.59 7.42 -19.84
CA VAL A 426 9.54 6.08 -20.42
C VAL A 426 8.62 6.08 -21.64
N VAL A 427 9.12 5.60 -22.76
CA VAL A 427 8.38 5.49 -24.03
C VAL A 427 8.50 4.09 -24.62
N LYS A 428 7.63 3.74 -25.56
CA LYS A 428 7.73 2.46 -26.29
C LYS A 428 9.03 2.42 -27.10
N ASP A 429 9.72 1.27 -27.06
CA ASP A 429 10.86 1.00 -27.93
C ASP A 429 10.38 0.89 -29.39
N GLN A 430 10.74 1.85 -30.20
CA GLN A 430 10.41 1.87 -31.64
C GLN A 430 11.40 1.09 -32.49
N GLY A 431 12.42 0.47 -31.87
CA GLY A 431 13.50 -0.22 -32.55
C GLY A 431 14.48 0.69 -33.28
N ILE A 432 14.32 2.02 -33.18
CA ILE A 432 15.20 3.00 -33.77
C ILE A 432 16.35 3.27 -32.81
N LEU A 433 17.57 2.95 -33.23
CA LEU A 433 18.79 3.25 -32.49
C LEU A 433 19.52 4.36 -33.21
N GLN A 434 19.56 5.53 -32.59
CA GLN A 434 20.43 6.60 -33.10
C GLN A 434 21.87 6.33 -32.62
N VAL A 435 22.75 6.02 -33.51
CA VAL A 435 24.17 5.70 -33.24
C VAL A 435 25.09 6.70 -33.98
N ASP A 436 26.23 6.96 -33.39
CA ASP A 436 27.29 7.67 -34.09
C ASP A 436 28.09 6.71 -34.99
N LEU A 437 29.00 7.28 -35.82
CA LEU A 437 29.82 6.52 -36.76
C LEU A 437 30.82 5.55 -36.08
N PHE A 438 31.05 5.70 -34.79
CA PHE A 438 32.03 4.91 -34.02
C PHE A 438 31.36 3.86 -33.11
N THR A 439 30.06 3.85 -33.06
CA THR A 439 29.30 2.89 -32.22
C THR A 439 29.25 1.52 -32.89
N ASP A 440 29.76 0.51 -32.20
CA ASP A 440 29.64 -0.89 -32.60
C ASP A 440 28.21 -1.40 -32.42
N THR A 441 27.41 -1.30 -33.47
CA THR A 441 26.01 -1.73 -33.51
C THR A 441 25.87 -3.24 -33.26
N SER A 442 26.84 -4.05 -33.72
CA SER A 442 26.79 -5.50 -33.54
C SER A 442 26.89 -5.89 -32.07
N LYS A 443 27.67 -5.15 -31.28
CA LYS A 443 27.79 -5.32 -29.85
C LYS A 443 26.48 -4.96 -29.13
N LEU A 444 25.82 -3.88 -29.54
CA LEU A 444 24.55 -3.46 -28.95
C LEU A 444 23.41 -4.46 -29.26
N GLU A 445 23.34 -4.95 -30.48
CA GLU A 445 22.37 -5.98 -30.88
C GLU A 445 22.60 -7.30 -30.12
N ARG A 446 23.85 -7.69 -29.95
CA ARG A 446 24.21 -8.88 -29.14
C ARG A 446 23.78 -8.71 -27.68
N GLU A 447 24.02 -7.55 -27.09
CA GLU A 447 23.58 -7.23 -25.72
C GLU A 447 22.06 -7.30 -25.60
N LYS A 448 21.33 -6.70 -26.53
CA LYS A 448 19.87 -6.70 -26.59
C LYS A 448 19.31 -8.15 -26.70
N SER A 449 19.91 -8.95 -27.55
CA SER A 449 19.57 -10.38 -27.72
C SER A 449 19.83 -11.17 -26.42
N LEU A 450 20.96 -10.93 -25.77
CA LEU A 450 21.32 -11.58 -24.52
C LEU A 450 20.33 -11.21 -23.39
N GLN A 451 19.98 -9.92 -23.27
CA GLN A 451 18.98 -9.45 -22.30
C GLN A 451 17.62 -10.13 -22.50
N ALA A 452 17.16 -10.20 -23.74
CA ALA A 452 15.90 -10.87 -24.09
C ALA A 452 15.93 -12.37 -23.77
N THR A 453 17.06 -13.05 -24.05
CA THR A 453 17.27 -14.46 -23.70
C THR A 453 17.25 -14.69 -22.21
N MET A 454 17.97 -13.86 -21.45
CA MET A 454 17.99 -13.94 -19.97
C MET A 454 16.60 -13.70 -19.39
N LEU A 455 15.83 -12.74 -19.93
CA LEU A 455 14.45 -12.49 -19.53
C LEU A 455 13.55 -13.70 -19.81
N GLY A 456 13.68 -14.31 -20.99
CA GLY A 456 12.97 -15.53 -21.36
C GLY A 456 13.23 -16.70 -20.41
N ILE A 457 14.49 -16.91 -20.04
CA ILE A 457 14.88 -17.92 -19.05
C ILE A 457 14.27 -17.60 -17.67
N LYS A 458 14.36 -16.35 -17.22
CA LYS A 458 13.78 -15.92 -15.92
C LYS A 458 12.27 -16.09 -15.88
N LYS A 459 11.56 -15.83 -16.98
CA LYS A 459 10.11 -16.04 -17.09
C LYS A 459 9.74 -17.52 -17.01
N LYS A 460 10.51 -18.40 -17.68
CA LYS A 460 10.21 -19.82 -17.75
C LYS A 460 10.62 -20.60 -16.50
N PHE A 461 11.76 -20.28 -15.92
CA PHE A 461 12.39 -21.06 -14.84
C PHE A 461 12.49 -20.31 -13.49
N GLY A 462 11.97 -19.09 -13.43
CA GLY A 462 11.97 -18.25 -12.24
C GLY A 462 13.11 -17.21 -12.22
N LYS A 463 12.91 -16.15 -11.44
CA LYS A 463 13.79 -14.97 -11.42
C LYS A 463 15.24 -15.27 -11.04
N ASN A 464 15.49 -16.35 -10.29
CA ASN A 464 16.83 -16.80 -9.87
C ASN A 464 17.50 -17.79 -10.82
N ALA A 465 16.86 -18.16 -11.94
CA ALA A 465 17.42 -19.13 -12.90
C ALA A 465 18.72 -18.62 -13.58
N VAL A 466 18.82 -17.31 -13.77
CA VAL A 466 20.04 -16.66 -14.28
C VAL A 466 20.32 -15.43 -13.42
N LEU A 467 21.53 -15.37 -12.85
CA LEU A 467 21.99 -14.30 -11.97
C LEU A 467 23.34 -13.77 -12.49
N LYS A 468 23.62 -12.48 -12.23
CA LYS A 468 24.96 -11.90 -12.46
C LYS A 468 25.90 -12.23 -11.28
N GLY A 469 27.21 -12.24 -11.51
CA GLY A 469 28.20 -12.46 -10.46
C GLY A 469 28.07 -11.48 -9.30
N THR A 470 27.65 -10.25 -9.56
CA THR A 470 27.39 -9.22 -8.53
C THR A 470 26.32 -9.62 -7.52
N ASN A 471 25.37 -10.50 -7.89
CA ASN A 471 24.32 -10.99 -6.98
C ASN A 471 24.82 -11.98 -5.92
N TYR A 472 26.10 -12.35 -5.98
CA TYR A 472 26.76 -13.24 -5.01
C TYR A 472 27.74 -12.49 -4.11
N LEU A 473 27.95 -11.18 -4.34
CA LEU A 473 28.80 -10.35 -3.49
C LEU A 473 28.19 -10.16 -2.10
N GLU A 474 29.04 -9.88 -1.14
CA GLU A 474 28.60 -9.57 0.21
C GLU A 474 27.75 -8.28 0.22
N GLY A 475 26.55 -8.36 0.78
CA GLY A 475 25.58 -7.27 0.78
C GLY A 475 24.58 -7.31 -0.38
N ALA A 476 24.77 -8.18 -1.40
CA ALA A 476 23.77 -8.36 -2.45
C ALA A 476 22.44 -8.93 -1.90
N THR A 477 21.32 -8.44 -2.41
CA THR A 477 19.96 -8.79 -1.93
C THR A 477 19.06 -9.37 -3.00
N MET A 478 19.44 -9.32 -4.27
CA MET A 478 18.59 -9.69 -5.40
C MET A 478 18.05 -11.12 -5.30
N ARG A 479 18.85 -12.06 -4.86
CA ARG A 479 18.46 -13.48 -4.73
C ARG A 479 17.28 -13.65 -3.77
N GLU A 480 17.30 -12.94 -2.64
CA GLU A 480 16.22 -12.94 -1.66
C GLU A 480 15.00 -12.16 -2.20
N ARG A 481 15.25 -10.99 -2.78
CA ARG A 481 14.18 -10.13 -3.35
C ARG A 481 13.41 -10.79 -4.48
N ASN A 482 14.04 -11.63 -5.28
CA ASN A 482 13.40 -12.40 -6.33
C ASN A 482 12.33 -13.36 -5.81
N GLY A 483 12.42 -13.76 -4.54
CA GLY A 483 11.41 -14.54 -3.82
C GLY A 483 10.31 -13.68 -3.16
N GLN A 484 10.27 -12.37 -3.43
CA GLN A 484 9.34 -11.42 -2.83
C GLN A 484 8.37 -10.84 -3.87
N ILE A 485 7.19 -10.43 -3.41
CA ILE A 485 6.21 -9.63 -4.13
C ILE A 485 5.92 -8.40 -3.25
N GLY A 486 6.08 -7.19 -3.81
CA GLY A 486 5.88 -5.95 -3.03
C GLY A 486 6.80 -5.82 -1.80
N GLY A 487 7.98 -6.45 -1.82
CA GLY A 487 8.93 -6.45 -0.70
C GLY A 487 8.62 -7.44 0.43
N HIS A 488 7.66 -8.34 0.26
CA HIS A 488 7.24 -9.37 1.22
C HIS A 488 7.36 -10.76 0.63
N LYS A 489 7.45 -11.80 1.47
CA LYS A 489 7.55 -13.20 1.02
C LYS A 489 6.41 -13.55 0.07
N ALA A 490 6.74 -14.16 -1.09
CA ALA A 490 5.74 -14.61 -2.05
C ALA A 490 5.05 -15.90 -1.59
N LYS A 491 5.77 -16.79 -0.90
CA LYS A 491 5.30 -18.10 -0.40
C LYS A 491 5.57 -18.23 1.09
#